data_68175c79f975eb7d2bdc601aab8797b9
#
_entry.id   68175c79f975eb7d2bdc601aab8797b9
#
_cell.length_a   1.000
_cell.length_b   1.000
_cell.length_c   1.000
_cell.angle_alpha   90.00
_cell.angle_beta   90.00
_cell.angle_gamma   90.00
#
_symmetry.space_group_name_H-M   'P 1'
#
loop_
_entity.id
_entity.type
_entity.pdbx_description
1 polymer ?
#
loop_
_entity_poly.entity_id
_entity_poly.type
_entity_poly.pdbx_seq_one_letter_code
_entity_poly.pdbx_strand_id
1 'polypeptide(L)'
;MERDTSKLEKVKTPFPRIHYKEAVDILKKKNPDFIDGEDFGGGDETIISDNFDKPVMIHHYPSAIKAFYMKRDPKDEKYALAVDMLAPEGYGEIIGGSQREDDYDTLLKRIKEHNLPQDAFEWYLDIRRFGSVPHSGFGLGIERTIAWICGLKHIRETIPFPRLMQRIYP
;
A
#
# COMPACT_ATOMS: atom_id res chain seq x y z
N MET A 1 26.85 -12.99 0.95
CA MET A 1 25.62 -13.30 0.16
C MET A 1 25.85 -12.67 -1.21
N GLU A 2 26.00 -13.49 -2.25
CA GLU A 2 26.20 -12.98 -3.61
C GLU A 2 24.84 -12.94 -4.31
N ARG A 3 24.31 -11.76 -4.54
CA ARG A 3 23.12 -11.53 -5.36
C ARG A 3 23.54 -10.93 -6.69
N ASP A 4 22.94 -11.39 -7.78
CA ASP A 4 22.98 -10.67 -9.05
C ASP A 4 22.23 -9.32 -8.90
N THR A 5 22.97 -8.22 -9.03
CA THR A 5 22.43 -6.87 -8.88
C THR A 5 21.93 -6.26 -10.19
N SER A 6 22.03 -6.95 -11.31
CA SER A 6 21.66 -6.45 -12.64
C SER A 6 20.21 -5.96 -12.71
N LYS A 7 19.29 -6.61 -11.98
CA LYS A 7 17.90 -6.19 -11.88
C LYS A 7 17.72 -4.90 -11.06
N LEU A 8 18.54 -4.71 -10.01
CA LEU A 8 18.50 -3.50 -9.18
C LEU A 8 19.00 -2.28 -9.93
N GLU A 9 19.91 -2.45 -10.88
CA GLU A 9 20.43 -1.36 -11.70
C GLU A 9 19.36 -0.72 -12.59
N LYS A 10 18.26 -1.45 -12.87
CA LYS A 10 17.08 -0.96 -13.60
C LYS A 10 16.16 -0.10 -12.72
N VAL A 11 16.33 -0.11 -11.39
CA VAL A 11 15.50 0.62 -10.44
C VAL A 11 15.88 2.10 -10.47
N LYS A 12 15.43 2.79 -11.53
CA LYS A 12 15.67 4.22 -11.77
C LYS A 12 14.34 4.91 -12.08
N THR A 13 14.22 6.14 -11.59
CA THR A 13 13.06 7.00 -11.91
C THR A 13 13.02 7.37 -13.40
N PRO A 14 11.83 7.66 -13.98
CA PRO A 14 10.53 7.58 -13.34
C PRO A 14 10.04 6.15 -13.16
N PHE A 15 9.28 5.92 -12.07
CA PHE A 15 8.57 4.65 -11.88
C PHE A 15 7.23 4.67 -12.61
N PRO A 16 6.78 3.52 -13.19
CA PRO A 16 5.45 3.38 -13.75
C PRO A 16 4.37 3.74 -12.71
N ARG A 17 3.34 4.44 -13.15
CA ARG A 17 2.15 4.78 -12.35
C ARG A 17 0.94 4.31 -13.12
N ILE A 18 0.16 3.42 -12.52
CA ILE A 18 -1.05 2.89 -13.12
C ILE A 18 -2.24 3.09 -12.19
N HIS A 19 -3.40 3.34 -12.77
CA HIS A 19 -4.64 3.39 -12.02
C HIS A 19 -5.04 1.98 -11.57
N TYR A 20 -5.76 1.86 -10.43
CA TYR A 20 -6.29 0.58 -9.95
C TYR A 20 -7.01 -0.23 -11.04
N LYS A 21 -7.81 0.42 -11.89
CA LYS A 21 -8.50 -0.25 -13.01
C LYS A 21 -7.53 -0.89 -13.99
N GLU A 22 -6.44 -0.20 -14.33
CA GLU A 22 -5.42 -0.73 -15.24
C GLU A 22 -4.71 -1.94 -14.61
N ALA A 23 -4.48 -1.88 -13.29
CA ALA A 23 -3.94 -3.02 -12.54
C ALA A 23 -4.90 -4.23 -12.57
N VAL A 24 -6.20 -3.99 -12.41
CA VAL A 24 -7.24 -5.04 -12.55
C VAL A 24 -7.24 -5.63 -13.95
N ASP A 25 -7.14 -4.80 -15.00
CA ASP A 25 -7.08 -5.28 -16.39
C ASP A 25 -5.85 -6.17 -16.64
N ILE A 26 -4.71 -5.83 -16.05
CA ILE A 26 -3.50 -6.67 -16.08
C ILE A 26 -3.74 -7.98 -15.34
N LEU A 27 -4.29 -7.91 -14.14
CA LEU A 27 -4.55 -9.06 -13.28
C LEU A 27 -5.51 -10.06 -13.94
N LYS A 28 -6.61 -9.60 -14.49
CA LYS A 28 -7.65 -10.45 -15.10
C LYS A 28 -7.18 -11.26 -16.30
N LYS A 29 -6.07 -10.91 -16.90
CA LYS A 29 -5.47 -11.75 -17.97
C LYS A 29 -4.96 -13.09 -17.44
N LYS A 30 -4.60 -13.18 -16.16
CA LYS A 30 -4.10 -14.39 -15.50
C LYS A 30 -5.03 -14.90 -14.39
N ASN A 31 -5.81 -14.01 -13.77
CA ASN A 31 -6.82 -14.32 -12.76
C ASN A 31 -8.17 -13.71 -13.15
N PRO A 32 -8.93 -14.36 -14.07
CA PRO A 32 -10.20 -13.83 -14.58
C PRO A 32 -11.30 -13.75 -13.51
N ASP A 33 -11.17 -14.52 -12.42
CA ASP A 33 -12.17 -14.59 -11.34
C ASP A 33 -12.01 -13.45 -10.32
N PHE A 34 -10.99 -12.58 -10.47
CA PHE A 34 -10.82 -11.44 -9.57
C PHE A 34 -12.03 -10.52 -9.61
N ILE A 35 -12.55 -10.17 -8.44
CA ILE A 35 -13.73 -9.31 -8.29
C ILE A 35 -13.29 -7.84 -8.26
N ASP A 36 -13.85 -7.04 -9.17
CA ASP A 36 -13.57 -5.59 -9.21
C ASP A 36 -13.99 -4.90 -7.91
N GLY A 37 -13.11 -4.12 -7.35
CA GLY A 37 -13.36 -3.38 -6.12
C GLY A 37 -12.77 -4.03 -4.87
N GLU A 38 -12.19 -5.22 -4.98
CA GLU A 38 -11.45 -5.86 -3.89
C GLU A 38 -9.99 -5.37 -3.83
N ASP A 39 -9.35 -5.59 -2.68
CA ASP A 39 -7.93 -5.32 -2.50
C ASP A 39 -7.09 -6.45 -3.12
N PHE A 40 -5.88 -6.13 -3.56
CA PHE A 40 -4.99 -7.13 -4.14
C PHE A 40 -4.36 -7.99 -3.03
N GLY A 41 -4.46 -9.30 -3.18
CA GLY A 41 -3.68 -10.23 -2.37
C GLY A 41 -2.23 -10.35 -2.87
N GLY A 42 -1.35 -10.96 -2.07
CA GLY A 42 0.06 -11.08 -2.45
C GLY A 42 0.30 -11.83 -3.77
N GLY A 43 -0.58 -12.77 -4.14
CA GLY A 43 -0.55 -13.43 -5.46
C GLY A 43 -0.91 -12.47 -6.59
N ASP A 44 -1.90 -11.61 -6.38
CA ASP A 44 -2.35 -10.61 -7.36
C ASP A 44 -1.29 -9.54 -7.57
N GLU A 45 -0.68 -9.06 -6.47
CA GLU A 45 0.45 -8.13 -6.50
C GLU A 45 1.62 -8.67 -7.32
N THR A 46 1.93 -9.96 -7.17
CA THR A 46 2.97 -10.63 -7.94
C THR A 46 2.62 -10.65 -9.43
N ILE A 47 1.39 -11.04 -9.79
CA ILE A 47 0.94 -11.06 -11.18
C ILE A 47 1.04 -9.68 -11.81
N ILE A 48 0.66 -8.62 -11.07
CA ILE A 48 0.72 -7.25 -11.58
C ILE A 48 2.18 -6.81 -11.73
N SER A 49 2.99 -6.97 -10.69
CA SER A 49 4.38 -6.49 -10.67
C SER A 49 5.29 -7.21 -11.67
N ASP A 50 5.01 -8.47 -12.02
CA ASP A 50 5.74 -9.24 -13.03
C ASP A 50 5.67 -8.64 -14.44
N ASN A 51 4.77 -7.70 -14.69
CA ASN A 51 4.71 -6.97 -15.96
C ASN A 51 5.69 -5.79 -16.04
N PHE A 52 6.44 -5.53 -14.98
CA PHE A 52 7.36 -4.40 -14.87
C PHE A 52 8.75 -4.88 -14.43
N ASP A 53 9.79 -4.25 -14.99
CA ASP A 53 11.19 -4.54 -14.62
C ASP A 53 11.73 -3.67 -13.48
N LYS A 54 10.87 -2.83 -12.90
CA LYS A 54 11.12 -1.93 -11.78
C LYS A 54 9.84 -1.75 -10.95
N PRO A 55 9.93 -1.17 -9.75
CA PRO A 55 8.74 -0.94 -8.92
C PRO A 55 7.66 -0.16 -9.67
N VAL A 56 6.41 -0.60 -9.51
CA VAL A 56 5.22 0.03 -10.08
C VAL A 56 4.37 0.63 -8.97
N MET A 57 3.86 1.84 -9.19
CA MET A 57 2.92 2.51 -8.30
C MET A 57 1.50 2.31 -8.80
N ILE A 58 0.63 1.75 -7.96
CA ILE A 58 -0.79 1.62 -8.23
C ILE A 58 -1.52 2.67 -7.41
N HIS A 59 -2.36 3.48 -8.02
CA HIS A 59 -3.07 4.57 -7.35
C HIS A 59 -4.57 4.52 -7.58
N HIS A 60 -5.32 5.31 -6.80
CA HIS A 60 -6.78 5.41 -6.89
C HIS A 60 -7.48 4.06 -6.63
N TYR A 61 -7.16 3.45 -5.52
CA TYR A 61 -7.89 2.29 -5.03
C TYR A 61 -9.34 2.64 -4.68
N PRO A 62 -10.28 1.69 -4.75
CA PRO A 62 -11.64 1.90 -4.28
C PRO A 62 -11.65 2.39 -2.82
N SER A 63 -12.37 3.48 -2.55
CA SER A 63 -12.40 4.09 -1.22
C SER A 63 -13.04 3.19 -0.15
N ALA A 64 -13.84 2.21 -0.57
CA ALA A 64 -14.52 1.27 0.31
C ALA A 64 -13.56 0.27 1.00
N ILE A 65 -12.43 -0.04 0.35
CA ILE A 65 -11.43 -0.99 0.88
C ILE A 65 -10.25 -0.31 1.57
N LYS A 66 -10.16 1.01 1.52
CA LYS A 66 -9.05 1.77 2.13
C LYS A 66 -9.46 2.39 3.47
N ALA A 67 -8.48 2.68 4.30
CA ALA A 67 -8.67 3.15 5.66
C ALA A 67 -9.46 4.48 5.73
N PHE A 68 -10.20 4.66 6.82
CA PHE A 68 -11.09 5.81 7.05
C PHE A 68 -10.40 7.17 6.92
N TYR A 69 -9.11 7.26 7.21
CA TYR A 69 -8.31 8.48 7.20
C TYR A 69 -7.76 8.87 5.82
N MET A 70 -7.92 8.02 4.81
CA MET A 70 -7.47 8.32 3.46
C MET A 70 -8.47 9.24 2.76
N LYS A 71 -7.96 10.31 2.17
CA LYS A 71 -8.80 11.27 1.45
C LYS A 71 -9.39 10.63 0.20
N ARG A 72 -10.69 10.84 -0.01
CA ARG A 72 -11.35 10.48 -1.27
C ARG A 72 -10.95 11.46 -2.37
N ASP A 73 -10.92 10.99 -3.61
CA ASP A 73 -10.71 11.87 -4.76
C ASP A 73 -11.91 12.83 -4.88
N PRO A 74 -11.68 14.16 -4.85
CA PRO A 74 -12.76 15.13 -5.01
C PRO A 74 -13.48 15.07 -6.36
N LYS A 75 -12.85 14.43 -7.36
CA LYS A 75 -13.43 14.25 -8.70
C LYS A 75 -14.29 12.99 -8.82
N ASP A 76 -13.96 11.95 -8.05
CA ASP A 76 -14.71 10.70 -8.00
C ASP A 76 -14.50 10.05 -6.63
N GLU A 77 -15.40 10.29 -5.70
CA GLU A 77 -15.34 9.78 -4.32
C GLU A 77 -15.33 8.23 -4.20
N LYS A 78 -15.57 7.53 -5.29
CA LYS A 78 -15.41 6.06 -5.33
C LYS A 78 -13.96 5.64 -5.11
N TYR A 79 -13.01 6.54 -5.35
CA TYR A 79 -11.58 6.27 -5.20
C TYR A 79 -10.97 7.05 -4.05
N ALA A 80 -10.00 6.43 -3.39
CA ALA A 80 -9.12 7.10 -2.44
C ALA A 80 -7.87 7.62 -3.16
N LEU A 81 -7.36 8.76 -2.70
CA LEU A 81 -6.04 9.28 -3.10
C LEU A 81 -4.94 8.47 -2.39
N ALA A 82 -4.97 7.17 -2.62
CA ALA A 82 -4.03 6.18 -2.10
C ALA A 82 -3.05 5.76 -3.19
N VAL A 83 -1.90 5.27 -2.77
CA VAL A 83 -0.88 4.69 -3.64
C VAL A 83 -0.17 3.58 -2.91
N ASP A 84 0.00 2.45 -3.59
CA ASP A 84 0.84 1.36 -3.15
C ASP A 84 1.96 1.16 -4.19
N MET A 85 3.19 0.93 -3.72
CA MET A 85 4.32 0.62 -4.58
C MET A 85 4.67 -0.86 -4.45
N LEU A 86 4.56 -1.58 -5.55
CA LEU A 86 4.90 -2.99 -5.63
C LEU A 86 6.33 -3.15 -6.15
N ALA A 87 7.14 -3.91 -5.43
CA ALA A 87 8.46 -4.33 -5.91
C ALA A 87 8.31 -5.51 -6.88
N PRO A 88 9.16 -5.58 -7.93
CA PRO A 88 9.17 -6.71 -8.85
C PRO A 88 9.69 -7.99 -8.17
N GLU A 89 9.72 -9.08 -8.92
CA GLU A 89 10.25 -10.38 -8.47
C GLU A 89 9.44 -11.04 -7.35
N GLY A 90 8.14 -10.72 -7.24
CA GLY A 90 7.22 -11.34 -6.29
C GLY A 90 7.33 -10.83 -4.84
N TYR A 91 8.02 -9.73 -4.60
CA TYR A 91 8.13 -9.16 -3.25
C TYR A 91 6.89 -8.38 -2.81
N GLY A 92 6.02 -7.99 -3.76
CA GLY A 92 4.75 -7.33 -3.47
C GLY A 92 4.90 -5.90 -2.93
N GLU A 93 3.92 -5.44 -2.17
CA GLU A 93 3.88 -4.07 -1.65
C GLU A 93 5.04 -3.79 -0.69
N ILE A 94 5.87 -2.79 -1.04
CA ILE A 94 6.95 -2.27 -0.18
C ILE A 94 6.61 -0.91 0.42
N ILE A 95 5.73 -0.14 -0.21
CA ILE A 95 5.26 1.16 0.28
C ILE A 95 3.74 1.21 0.10
N GLY A 96 3.04 1.61 1.16
CA GLY A 96 1.64 2.02 1.10
C GLY A 96 1.46 3.42 1.64
N GLY A 97 0.72 4.25 0.94
CA GLY A 97 0.55 5.65 1.31
C GLY A 97 -0.75 6.28 0.82
N SER A 98 -1.03 7.47 1.32
CA SER A 98 -2.19 8.25 0.86
C SER A 98 -2.07 9.72 1.19
N GLN A 99 -2.84 10.54 0.49
CA GLN A 99 -3.25 11.83 1.02
C GLN A 99 -4.18 11.59 2.21
N ARG A 100 -4.01 12.35 3.27
CA ARG A 100 -4.84 12.25 4.47
C ARG A 100 -6.07 13.14 4.34
N GLU A 101 -7.20 12.71 4.93
CA GLU A 101 -8.36 13.56 5.06
C GLU A 101 -8.03 14.74 5.99
N ASP A 102 -8.17 15.96 5.49
CA ASP A 102 -7.84 17.20 6.17
C ASP A 102 -9.08 17.97 6.62
N ASP A 103 -10.28 17.55 6.22
CA ASP A 103 -11.54 18.09 6.69
C ASP A 103 -12.04 17.35 7.93
N TYR A 104 -12.37 18.12 8.99
CA TYR A 104 -12.81 17.57 10.27
C TYR A 104 -14.13 16.80 10.18
N ASP A 105 -15.15 17.40 9.54
CA ASP A 105 -16.49 16.81 9.49
C ASP A 105 -16.51 15.53 8.65
N THR A 106 -15.77 15.54 7.55
CA THR A 106 -15.58 14.37 6.69
C THR A 106 -14.88 13.24 7.45
N LEU A 107 -13.80 13.56 8.19
CA LEU A 107 -13.08 12.56 8.97
C LEU A 107 -13.96 11.97 10.08
N LEU A 108 -14.70 12.81 10.81
CA LEU A 108 -15.64 12.36 11.84
C LEU A 108 -16.74 11.45 11.28
N LYS A 109 -17.28 11.81 10.12
CA LYS A 109 -18.25 10.97 9.40
C LYS A 109 -17.65 9.61 9.04
N ARG A 110 -16.41 9.58 8.55
CA ARG A 110 -15.71 8.34 8.19
C ARG A 110 -15.44 7.44 9.39
N ILE A 111 -15.06 7.99 10.53
CA ILE A 111 -14.89 7.25 11.79
C ILE A 111 -16.21 6.53 12.16
N LYS A 112 -17.34 7.22 12.03
CA LYS A 112 -18.67 6.65 12.29
C LYS A 112 -19.06 5.58 11.25
N GLU A 113 -18.83 5.83 9.96
CA GLU A 113 -19.08 4.85 8.88
C GLU A 113 -18.33 3.55 9.11
N HIS A 114 -17.11 3.62 9.64
CA HIS A 114 -16.28 2.46 9.97
C HIS A 114 -16.57 1.84 11.35
N ASN A 115 -17.61 2.32 12.07
CA ASN A 115 -17.98 1.87 13.42
C ASN A 115 -16.82 1.92 14.42
N LEU A 116 -15.95 2.92 14.31
CA LEU A 116 -14.81 3.10 15.19
C LEU A 116 -15.21 3.94 16.42
N PRO A 117 -14.68 3.65 17.63
CA PRO A 117 -14.96 4.43 18.82
C PRO A 117 -14.35 5.82 18.69
N GLN A 118 -15.19 6.87 18.63
CA GLN A 118 -14.75 8.24 18.43
C GLN A 118 -13.71 8.68 19.46
N ASP A 119 -13.90 8.33 20.73
CA ASP A 119 -13.00 8.71 21.82
C ASP A 119 -11.55 8.29 21.58
N ALA A 120 -11.34 7.15 20.94
CA ALA A 120 -9.99 6.67 20.59
C ALA A 120 -9.30 7.53 19.52
N PHE A 121 -10.06 8.33 18.80
CA PHE A 121 -9.58 9.17 17.67
C PHE A 121 -9.72 10.68 17.93
N GLU A 122 -10.12 11.11 19.14
CA GLU A 122 -10.26 12.55 19.45
C GLU A 122 -8.95 13.31 19.19
N TRP A 123 -7.81 12.77 19.61
CA TRP A 123 -6.50 13.35 19.33
C TRP A 123 -6.23 13.53 17.82
N TYR A 124 -6.73 12.62 17.01
CA TYR A 124 -6.55 12.66 15.55
C TYR A 124 -7.51 13.66 14.89
N LEU A 125 -8.72 13.79 15.43
CA LEU A 125 -9.69 14.82 15.05
C LEU A 125 -9.19 16.22 15.44
N ASP A 126 -8.56 16.38 16.61
CA ASP A 126 -8.01 17.65 17.10
C ASP A 126 -6.97 18.25 16.15
N ILE A 127 -6.19 17.44 15.46
CA ILE A 127 -5.26 17.89 14.43
C ILE A 127 -6.00 18.64 13.30
N ARG A 128 -7.28 18.33 13.07
CA ARG A 128 -8.12 19.04 12.07
C ARG A 128 -8.87 20.19 12.69
N ARG A 129 -9.31 20.04 13.94
CA ARG A 129 -10.05 21.07 14.68
C ARG A 129 -9.22 22.34 14.91
N PHE A 130 -7.96 22.18 15.25
CA PHE A 130 -7.05 23.29 15.59
C PHE A 130 -6.19 23.78 14.42
N GLY A 131 -6.42 23.30 13.24
CA GLY A 131 -5.77 23.72 12.01
C GLY A 131 -5.11 22.55 11.29
N SER A 132 -5.47 22.39 10.02
CA SER A 132 -4.91 21.36 9.16
C SER A 132 -4.47 21.97 7.83
N VAL A 133 -3.56 21.27 7.17
CA VAL A 133 -3.13 21.57 5.80
C VAL A 133 -3.23 20.27 4.98
N PRO A 134 -3.38 20.35 3.67
CA PRO A 134 -3.24 19.16 2.82
C PRO A 134 -1.90 18.47 3.08
N HIS A 135 -1.94 17.21 3.46
CA HIS A 135 -0.75 16.43 3.77
C HIS A 135 -0.91 14.98 3.36
N SER A 136 0.20 14.31 3.16
CA SER A 136 0.26 12.90 2.81
C SER A 136 1.23 12.18 3.73
N GLY A 137 1.11 10.87 3.78
CA GLY A 137 2.04 10.03 4.49
C GLY A 137 2.11 8.64 3.87
N PHE A 138 3.21 7.96 4.11
CA PHE A 138 3.42 6.59 3.66
C PHE A 138 4.13 5.77 4.72
N GLY A 139 3.92 4.46 4.67
CA GLY A 139 4.71 3.47 5.38
C GLY A 139 5.60 2.73 4.40
N LEU A 140 6.84 2.46 4.81
CA LEU A 140 7.77 1.62 4.05
C LEU A 140 8.05 0.36 4.87
N GLY A 141 7.77 -0.81 4.28
CA GLY A 141 8.08 -2.11 4.87
C GLY A 141 9.58 -2.38 4.78
N ILE A 142 10.31 -2.08 5.86
CA ILE A 142 11.78 -2.22 5.89
C ILE A 142 12.19 -3.67 5.57
N GLU A 143 11.56 -4.63 6.22
CA GLU A 143 11.86 -6.05 6.06
C GLU A 143 11.64 -6.52 4.62
N ARG A 144 10.51 -6.11 4.02
CA ARG A 144 10.19 -6.48 2.65
C ARG A 144 11.13 -5.81 1.65
N THR A 145 11.48 -4.56 1.89
CA THR A 145 12.47 -3.83 1.08
C THR A 145 13.85 -4.48 1.16
N ILE A 146 14.30 -4.86 2.37
CA ILE A 146 15.59 -5.56 2.56
C ILE A 146 15.54 -6.93 1.87
N ALA A 147 14.45 -7.68 2.03
CA ALA A 147 14.28 -8.97 1.37
C ALA A 147 14.42 -8.82 -0.16
N TRP A 148 13.75 -7.83 -0.74
CA TRP A 148 13.86 -7.52 -2.15
C TRP A 148 15.28 -7.14 -2.56
N ILE A 149 15.91 -6.16 -1.89
CA ILE A 149 17.27 -5.70 -2.21
C ILE A 149 18.29 -6.84 -2.08
N CYS A 150 18.18 -7.67 -1.05
CA CYS A 150 19.09 -8.77 -0.79
C CYS A 150 18.75 -10.08 -1.52
N GLY A 151 17.58 -10.15 -2.18
CA GLY A 151 17.13 -11.38 -2.86
C GLY A 151 16.79 -12.53 -1.92
N LEU A 152 16.28 -12.21 -0.72
CA LEU A 152 15.91 -13.19 0.29
C LEU A 152 14.52 -13.75 0.01
N LYS A 153 14.35 -15.05 0.25
CA LYS A 153 13.07 -15.72 -0.01
C LYS A 153 12.01 -15.43 1.06
N HIS A 154 12.44 -15.11 2.27
CA HIS A 154 11.53 -14.93 3.39
C HIS A 154 11.90 -13.72 4.25
N ILE A 155 10.91 -12.88 4.57
CA ILE A 155 11.11 -11.66 5.38
C ILE A 155 11.70 -11.94 6.77
N ARG A 156 11.53 -13.15 7.33
CA ARG A 156 12.19 -13.58 8.57
C ARG A 156 13.71 -13.48 8.54
N GLU A 157 14.30 -13.60 7.36
CA GLU A 157 15.75 -13.55 7.17
C GLU A 157 16.30 -12.13 7.28
N THR A 158 15.43 -11.11 7.30
CA THR A 158 15.81 -9.69 7.41
C THR A 158 15.82 -9.18 8.84
N ILE A 159 15.38 -9.98 9.80
CA ILE A 159 15.22 -9.60 11.20
C ILE A 159 16.19 -10.41 12.07
N PRO A 160 17.00 -9.77 12.95
CA PRO A 160 17.93 -10.48 13.82
C PRO A 160 17.23 -11.48 14.77
N PHE A 161 16.02 -11.13 15.22
CA PHE A 161 15.26 -11.94 16.19
C PHE A 161 13.83 -12.17 15.68
N PRO A 162 13.64 -13.01 14.63
CA PRO A 162 12.32 -13.23 14.05
C PRO A 162 11.44 -14.00 15.02
N ARG A 163 10.20 -13.52 15.20
CA ARG A 163 9.16 -14.25 15.92
C ARG A 163 8.52 -15.28 15.00
N LEU A 164 8.40 -16.49 15.51
CA LEU A 164 7.83 -17.64 14.77
C LEU A 164 6.68 -18.22 15.58
N MET A 165 5.85 -19.06 14.96
CA MET A 165 4.71 -19.69 15.64
C MET A 165 5.11 -20.45 16.93
N GLN A 166 6.31 -21.00 16.98
CA GLN A 166 6.82 -21.74 18.13
C GLN A 166 7.95 -21.00 18.88
N ARG A 167 8.27 -19.78 18.47
CA ARG A 167 9.33 -18.97 19.05
C ARG A 167 8.89 -17.51 19.15
N ILE A 168 8.42 -17.12 20.33
CA ILE A 168 7.93 -15.76 20.62
C ILE A 168 9.04 -14.87 21.21
N TYR A 169 10.02 -15.47 21.86
CA TYR A 169 11.16 -14.79 22.46
C TYR A 169 12.44 -15.01 21.63
N PRO A 170 13.39 -14.07 21.73
CA PRO A 170 14.70 -14.18 21.12
C PRO A 170 15.44 -15.45 21.50
#